data_5a75a433a15867c43297bcf3b3110234
#
_entry.id   5a75a433a15867c43297bcf3b3110234
#
_cell.length_a   1.000
_cell.length_b   1.000
_cell.length_c   1.000
_cell.angle_alpha   90.00
_cell.angle_beta   90.00
_cell.angle_gamma   90.00
#
_symmetry.space_group_name_H-M   'P 1'
#
loop_
_entity.id
_entity.type
_entity.pdbx_description
1 polymer ?
#
loop_
_entity_poly.entity_id
_entity_poly.type
_entity_poly.pdbx_seq_one_letter_code
_entity_poly.pdbx_strand_id
1 'polypeptide(L)'
;MNTIEKDVTFDLYFNETKFGRTKEPQQCISDELLIKNRPVNIWVEAHVGNSSCRSLRRSVKLKHIVKYDVPQNIVVSWLKNNLSLIWEAAENSPATAEVLFRRNKTSESWEKISTTTIMLTAHRPKDVSTSHCQSQKKEVKLEYQVIVVNLLRNSTYQVQIRHQSTKVQNPLWSKWSPVMLVPAALEHEPEVTMKTKLLNGTRKVMLTWKPMPHAAAIRGVTYRLEDTQSSHGCPCARTERRRHNTSETSYTTYVSYSAVNISVIAINAAGCSPSAIVQVPAKPAADLKVCDKTLSNLNLNKKNCKQWYELQDEDSRPGNVITLASKKKGERKKVKKSIKDYVRYLYFEHKCDNGKPRTVEMCLFYQKEGAPSREPQEFVAFSETHNSADLSWKAIATMDQRGFLTHYSLCSVKISSQDEPKDCHNISASLQTYHLENLTPGAKYNISLTGVTRVGEGPKATITINTLPEKPLNVWLSFGLLFLFFLSSTVCTVVLKRIANKVFRPVPMPVIPDFTPNQPENQQEMLDEIEEVHELTLLQLHPEGKSFPDEAWETTDLQEEWDDGRDVDAENESSDSRMSGEISDESPGSTDQALRSSREGGITDLEQVDNEIAMLIYRNGLVLK
;
A
#
# COMPACT_ATOMS: atom_id res chain seq x y z
N MET A 1 10.08 -57.07 -48.30
CA MET A 1 9.42 -56.54 -49.50
C MET A 1 9.82 -55.07 -49.57
N ASN A 2 10.76 -54.73 -50.45
CA ASN A 2 11.18 -53.38 -50.72
C ASN A 2 10.05 -52.66 -51.45
N THR A 3 9.35 -51.75 -50.79
CA THR A 3 8.46 -50.81 -51.44
C THR A 3 9.34 -49.83 -52.23
N ILE A 4 9.48 -50.08 -53.55
CA ILE A 4 10.05 -49.12 -54.47
C ILE A 4 9.12 -47.91 -54.45
N GLU A 5 9.57 -46.83 -53.82
CA GLU A 5 8.92 -45.53 -53.85
C GLU A 5 8.98 -45.07 -55.33
N LYS A 6 7.87 -45.20 -56.06
CA LYS A 6 7.79 -44.77 -57.46
C LYS A 6 7.89 -43.27 -57.49
N ASP A 7 8.97 -42.75 -58.06
CA ASP A 7 9.20 -41.31 -58.31
C ASP A 7 8.04 -40.73 -59.12
N VAL A 8 7.18 -39.96 -58.51
CA VAL A 8 6.09 -39.25 -59.18
C VAL A 8 6.57 -37.87 -59.56
N THR A 9 6.44 -37.48 -60.81
CA THR A 9 6.72 -36.13 -61.28
C THR A 9 5.46 -35.49 -61.86
N PHE A 10 5.35 -34.19 -61.76
CA PHE A 10 4.20 -33.40 -62.19
C PHE A 10 4.61 -32.36 -63.22
N ASP A 11 3.87 -32.33 -64.34
CA ASP A 11 3.93 -31.28 -65.35
C ASP A 11 2.74 -30.34 -65.15
N LEU A 12 2.98 -29.07 -64.89
CA LEU A 12 1.94 -28.06 -64.78
C LEU A 12 1.75 -27.38 -66.12
N TYR A 13 0.52 -27.29 -66.57
CA TYR A 13 0.11 -26.58 -67.77
C TYR A 13 -0.73 -25.36 -67.40
N PHE A 14 -0.33 -24.21 -67.93
CA PHE A 14 -1.02 -22.94 -67.73
C PHE A 14 -1.24 -22.28 -69.09
N ASN A 15 -2.52 -22.10 -69.49
CA ASN A 15 -2.93 -21.60 -70.79
C ASN A 15 -2.24 -22.31 -71.97
N GLU A 16 -2.26 -23.65 -72.01
CA GLU A 16 -1.66 -24.55 -72.98
C GLU A 16 -0.10 -24.57 -72.96
N THR A 17 0.53 -23.75 -72.12
CA THR A 17 1.98 -23.74 -71.95
C THR A 17 2.41 -24.65 -70.82
N LYS A 18 3.40 -25.52 -71.07
CA LYS A 18 4.02 -26.37 -70.05
C LYS A 18 5.07 -25.58 -69.30
N PHE A 19 4.92 -25.57 -67.92
CA PHE A 19 5.81 -24.87 -66.99
C PHE A 19 6.90 -25.73 -66.35
N GLY A 20 7.35 -26.76 -67.00
CA GLY A 20 8.40 -27.62 -66.46
C GLY A 20 7.88 -28.79 -65.67
N ARG A 21 8.80 -29.68 -65.30
CA ARG A 21 8.53 -30.90 -64.51
C ARG A 21 9.06 -30.73 -63.11
N THR A 22 8.23 -31.04 -62.12
CA THR A 22 8.59 -30.95 -60.73
C THR A 22 8.20 -32.21 -59.96
N LYS A 23 8.92 -32.52 -58.89
CA LYS A 23 8.53 -33.55 -57.92
C LYS A 23 7.70 -32.97 -56.81
N GLU A 24 7.67 -31.66 -56.66
CA GLU A 24 6.93 -31.00 -55.61
C GLU A 24 5.47 -30.72 -55.98
N PRO A 25 4.54 -30.81 -55.07
CA PRO A 25 3.12 -30.50 -55.29
C PRO A 25 2.84 -29.00 -55.42
N GLN A 26 3.86 -28.18 -55.43
CA GLN A 26 3.76 -26.71 -55.55
C GLN A 26 4.74 -26.20 -56.61
N GLN A 27 4.25 -25.26 -57.43
CA GLN A 27 5.08 -24.56 -58.41
C GLN A 27 4.73 -23.08 -58.45
N CYS A 28 5.73 -22.21 -58.39
CA CYS A 28 5.57 -20.77 -58.50
C CYS A 28 5.68 -20.35 -59.99
N ILE A 29 4.74 -19.55 -60.43
CA ILE A 29 4.76 -18.90 -61.74
C ILE A 29 5.03 -17.41 -61.53
N SER A 30 5.99 -16.83 -62.28
CA SER A 30 6.31 -15.40 -62.15
C SER A 30 5.09 -14.52 -62.51
N ASP A 31 4.96 -13.38 -61.86
CA ASP A 31 3.82 -12.47 -61.98
C ASP A 31 3.67 -11.92 -63.45
N GLU A 32 4.77 -11.84 -64.14
CA GLU A 32 4.83 -11.41 -65.55
C GLU A 32 4.14 -12.36 -66.53
N LEU A 33 4.08 -13.65 -66.20
CA LEU A 33 3.44 -14.69 -66.99
C LEU A 33 1.97 -14.91 -66.66
N LEU A 34 1.47 -14.22 -65.60
CA LEU A 34 0.11 -14.40 -65.12
C LEU A 34 -0.91 -13.56 -65.90
N ILE A 35 -1.86 -14.25 -66.55
CA ILE A 35 -3.00 -13.61 -67.22
C ILE A 35 -4.13 -13.41 -66.21
N LYS A 36 -4.18 -12.24 -65.57
CA LYS A 36 -5.10 -11.96 -64.43
C LYS A 36 -6.56 -11.75 -64.84
N ASN A 37 -6.80 -11.16 -66.04
CA ASN A 37 -8.13 -10.65 -66.41
C ASN A 37 -8.93 -11.54 -67.37
N ARG A 38 -8.30 -12.55 -68.01
CA ARG A 38 -8.95 -13.51 -68.89
C ARG A 38 -9.01 -14.90 -68.25
N PRO A 39 -9.98 -15.75 -68.61
CA PRO A 39 -9.97 -17.14 -68.22
C PRO A 39 -8.73 -17.84 -68.78
N VAL A 40 -8.06 -18.62 -67.97
CA VAL A 40 -6.93 -19.48 -68.34
C VAL A 40 -7.24 -20.92 -67.99
N ASN A 41 -6.82 -21.84 -68.84
CA ASN A 41 -6.97 -23.27 -68.59
C ASN A 41 -5.78 -23.77 -67.79
N ILE A 42 -6.04 -24.46 -66.69
CA ILE A 42 -5.00 -25.01 -65.82
C ILE A 42 -5.27 -26.52 -65.66
N TRP A 43 -4.23 -27.33 -65.83
CA TRP A 43 -4.26 -28.76 -65.52
C TRP A 43 -2.87 -29.24 -65.15
N VAL A 44 -2.83 -30.40 -64.54
CA VAL A 44 -1.60 -31.07 -64.13
C VAL A 44 -1.57 -32.45 -64.76
N GLU A 45 -0.41 -32.87 -65.21
CA GLU A 45 -0.15 -34.23 -65.69
C GLU A 45 0.88 -34.89 -64.77
N ALA A 46 0.48 -35.95 -64.07
CA ALA A 46 1.34 -36.73 -63.18
C ALA A 46 1.98 -37.88 -63.98
N HIS A 47 3.26 -38.11 -63.83
CA HIS A 47 4.04 -39.15 -64.45
C HIS A 47 4.61 -40.11 -63.42
N VAL A 48 4.36 -41.42 -63.59
CA VAL A 48 4.88 -42.49 -62.76
C VAL A 48 5.47 -43.56 -63.65
N GLY A 49 6.80 -43.58 -63.78
CA GLY A 49 7.45 -44.45 -64.77
C GLY A 49 7.01 -44.09 -66.19
N ASN A 50 6.51 -45.08 -66.95
CA ASN A 50 6.00 -44.88 -68.33
C ASN A 50 4.50 -44.54 -68.39
N SER A 51 3.84 -44.36 -67.24
CA SER A 51 2.42 -44.03 -67.19
C SER A 51 2.22 -42.55 -66.88
N SER A 52 1.25 -41.92 -67.54
CA SER A 52 0.83 -40.56 -67.22
C SER A 52 -0.67 -40.50 -66.90
N CYS A 53 -1.05 -39.61 -66.03
CA CYS A 53 -2.43 -39.32 -65.68
C CYS A 53 -2.63 -37.81 -65.71
N ARG A 54 -3.67 -37.33 -66.44
CA ARG A 54 -3.99 -35.95 -66.56
C ARG A 54 -5.21 -35.57 -65.69
N SER A 55 -5.08 -34.46 -64.96
CA SER A 55 -6.20 -33.89 -64.26
C SER A 55 -7.22 -33.27 -65.22
N LEU A 56 -8.44 -33.04 -64.73
CA LEU A 56 -9.42 -32.28 -65.51
C LEU A 56 -8.89 -30.85 -65.75
N ARG A 57 -9.10 -30.35 -66.98
CA ARG A 57 -8.85 -28.94 -67.31
C ARG A 57 -9.83 -28.05 -66.57
N ARG A 58 -9.34 -27.07 -65.82
CA ARG A 58 -10.16 -26.05 -65.14
C ARG A 58 -9.91 -24.70 -65.79
N SER A 59 -10.98 -24.09 -66.29
CA SER A 59 -10.95 -22.71 -66.77
C SER A 59 -11.15 -21.78 -65.58
N VAL A 60 -10.16 -20.97 -65.25
CA VAL A 60 -10.17 -20.10 -64.08
C VAL A 60 -9.77 -18.69 -64.45
N LYS A 61 -10.38 -17.69 -63.83
CA LYS A 61 -10.02 -16.30 -63.91
C LYS A 61 -9.20 -15.94 -62.68
N LEU A 62 -7.90 -15.75 -62.81
CA LEU A 62 -7.00 -15.65 -61.65
C LEU A 62 -7.38 -14.55 -60.67
N LYS A 63 -7.89 -13.42 -61.19
CA LYS A 63 -8.37 -12.33 -60.29
C LYS A 63 -9.55 -12.72 -59.38
N HIS A 64 -10.24 -13.84 -59.68
CA HIS A 64 -11.34 -14.34 -58.88
C HIS A 64 -10.91 -15.39 -57.85
N ILE A 65 -9.64 -15.80 -57.87
CA ILE A 65 -9.07 -16.80 -56.98
C ILE A 65 -7.91 -16.17 -56.24
N VAL A 66 -8.14 -15.77 -55.00
CA VAL A 66 -7.12 -15.18 -54.16
C VAL A 66 -7.01 -16.03 -52.89
N LYS A 67 -5.77 -16.35 -52.54
CA LYS A 67 -5.44 -16.99 -51.28
C LYS A 67 -4.45 -16.13 -50.54
N TYR A 68 -4.84 -15.70 -49.34
CA TYR A 68 -3.94 -14.93 -48.49
C TYR A 68 -2.87 -15.80 -47.85
N ASP A 69 -1.77 -15.17 -47.47
CA ASP A 69 -0.76 -15.78 -46.63
C ASP A 69 -1.34 -16.07 -45.21
N VAL A 70 -0.61 -16.86 -44.48
CA VAL A 70 -0.97 -17.18 -43.07
C VAL A 70 -0.95 -15.92 -42.26
N PRO A 71 -1.96 -15.65 -41.41
CA PRO A 71 -1.91 -14.54 -40.48
C PRO A 71 -0.67 -14.55 -39.60
N GLN A 72 0.11 -13.46 -39.65
CA GLN A 72 1.39 -13.31 -38.94
C GLN A 72 1.31 -12.16 -37.96
N ASN A 73 2.24 -12.13 -36.99
CA ASN A 73 2.37 -11.07 -35.98
C ASN A 73 1.09 -10.77 -35.23
N ILE A 74 0.35 -11.83 -34.91
CA ILE A 74 -0.95 -11.71 -34.25
C ILE A 74 -0.76 -11.16 -32.84
N VAL A 75 -1.34 -9.98 -32.59
CA VAL A 75 -1.40 -9.34 -31.28
C VAL A 75 -2.69 -9.75 -30.60
N VAL A 76 -2.58 -10.12 -29.34
CA VAL A 76 -3.71 -10.58 -28.52
C VAL A 76 -3.90 -9.62 -27.35
N SER A 77 -5.14 -9.22 -27.06
CA SER A 77 -5.44 -8.39 -25.90
C SER A 77 -6.81 -8.71 -25.30
N TRP A 78 -6.90 -8.67 -23.97
CA TRP A 78 -8.15 -8.79 -23.27
C TRP A 78 -8.90 -7.45 -23.25
N LEU A 79 -10.15 -7.46 -23.69
CA LEU A 79 -11.12 -6.34 -23.64
C LEU A 79 -12.32 -6.78 -22.80
N LYS A 80 -12.34 -6.45 -21.52
CA LYS A 80 -13.34 -7.01 -20.57
C LYS A 80 -13.35 -8.54 -20.67
N ASN A 81 -14.50 -9.18 -20.92
CA ASN A 81 -14.64 -10.64 -21.10
C ASN A 81 -14.44 -11.09 -22.56
N ASN A 82 -13.87 -10.25 -23.40
CA ASN A 82 -13.65 -10.51 -24.81
C ASN A 82 -12.16 -10.55 -25.13
N LEU A 83 -11.79 -11.32 -26.13
CA LEU A 83 -10.41 -11.43 -26.61
C LEU A 83 -10.32 -10.76 -27.97
N SER A 84 -9.53 -9.71 -28.08
CA SER A 84 -9.19 -9.05 -29.34
C SER A 84 -7.99 -9.69 -29.97
N LEU A 85 -8.10 -10.06 -31.24
CA LEU A 85 -7.06 -10.62 -32.07
C LEU A 85 -6.82 -9.66 -33.22
N ILE A 86 -5.60 -9.15 -33.36
CA ILE A 86 -5.23 -8.14 -34.36
C ILE A 86 -4.03 -8.68 -35.15
N TRP A 87 -4.09 -8.58 -36.49
CA TRP A 87 -2.99 -8.95 -37.36
C TRP A 87 -2.94 -8.06 -38.63
N GLU A 88 -1.86 -8.10 -39.34
CA GLU A 88 -1.64 -7.28 -40.56
C GLU A 88 -2.67 -7.61 -41.65
N ALA A 89 -3.28 -6.58 -42.21
CA ALA A 89 -4.27 -6.73 -43.27
C ALA A 89 -3.61 -7.12 -44.59
N ALA A 90 -4.15 -8.13 -45.27
CA ALA A 90 -3.68 -8.58 -46.57
C ALA A 90 -4.10 -7.65 -47.70
N GLU A 91 -5.21 -6.91 -47.53
CA GLU A 91 -5.72 -5.93 -48.50
C GLU A 91 -6.50 -4.81 -47.81
N ASN A 92 -6.80 -3.72 -48.54
CA ASN A 92 -7.56 -2.57 -48.04
C ASN A 92 -9.08 -2.82 -48.03
N SER A 93 -9.50 -3.95 -47.49
CA SER A 93 -10.90 -4.31 -47.30
C SER A 93 -11.05 -5.35 -46.22
N PRO A 94 -12.19 -5.41 -45.54
CA PRO A 94 -12.45 -6.46 -44.58
C PRO A 94 -12.25 -7.86 -45.19
N ALA A 95 -11.78 -8.80 -44.39
CA ALA A 95 -11.63 -10.21 -44.76
C ALA A 95 -12.66 -11.04 -44.00
N THR A 96 -13.02 -12.21 -44.52
CA THR A 96 -13.68 -13.24 -43.74
C THR A 96 -12.62 -13.97 -42.94
N ALA A 97 -12.78 -14.09 -41.64
CA ALA A 97 -11.88 -14.81 -40.77
C ALA A 97 -12.60 -15.94 -40.03
N GLU A 98 -11.88 -17.03 -39.85
CA GLU A 98 -12.27 -18.10 -38.95
C GLU A 98 -11.27 -18.18 -37.80
N VAL A 99 -11.79 -18.24 -36.58
CA VAL A 99 -11.02 -18.39 -35.36
C VAL A 99 -11.40 -19.71 -34.70
N LEU A 100 -10.42 -20.56 -34.48
CA LEU A 100 -10.53 -21.73 -33.61
C LEU A 100 -9.96 -21.37 -32.28
N PHE A 101 -10.71 -21.62 -31.20
CA PHE A 101 -10.24 -21.39 -29.85
C PHE A 101 -10.73 -22.51 -28.91
N ARG A 102 -9.98 -22.76 -27.87
CA ARG A 102 -10.36 -23.65 -26.75
C ARG A 102 -9.63 -23.24 -25.49
N ARG A 103 -10.18 -23.57 -24.32
CA ARG A 103 -9.42 -23.45 -23.07
C ARG A 103 -8.23 -24.43 -23.09
N ASN A 104 -7.12 -24.03 -22.53
CA ASN A 104 -5.92 -24.88 -22.47
C ASN A 104 -6.05 -25.97 -21.38
N LYS A 105 -7.10 -26.80 -21.51
CA LYS A 105 -7.32 -28.02 -20.72
C LYS A 105 -7.35 -29.20 -21.69
N THR A 106 -6.81 -30.33 -21.27
CA THR A 106 -6.60 -31.51 -22.10
C THR A 106 -7.87 -32.17 -22.69
N SER A 107 -9.05 -31.82 -22.19
CA SER A 107 -10.32 -32.43 -22.56
C SER A 107 -11.28 -31.55 -23.37
N GLU A 108 -10.93 -30.29 -23.71
CA GLU A 108 -11.88 -29.43 -24.40
C GLU A 108 -11.71 -29.47 -25.93
N SER A 109 -12.85 -29.57 -26.61
CA SER A 109 -12.94 -29.49 -28.07
C SER A 109 -12.67 -28.07 -28.57
N TRP A 110 -12.26 -27.96 -29.84
CA TRP A 110 -12.12 -26.67 -30.49
C TRP A 110 -13.50 -26.09 -30.81
N GLU A 111 -13.70 -24.85 -30.38
CA GLU A 111 -14.82 -24.02 -30.77
C GLU A 111 -14.41 -23.18 -32.00
N LYS A 112 -15.38 -22.91 -32.89
CA LYS A 112 -15.16 -22.21 -34.15
C LYS A 112 -16.07 -21.00 -34.26
N ILE A 113 -15.48 -19.85 -34.60
CA ILE A 113 -16.21 -18.63 -34.97
C ILE A 113 -15.79 -18.24 -36.39
N SER A 114 -16.80 -17.91 -37.21
CA SER A 114 -16.58 -17.32 -38.54
C SER A 114 -17.18 -15.91 -38.55
N THR A 115 -16.39 -14.93 -38.91
CA THR A 115 -16.80 -13.51 -38.89
C THR A 115 -16.08 -12.68 -39.95
N THR A 116 -16.62 -11.50 -40.23
CA THR A 116 -15.92 -10.49 -41.05
C THR A 116 -15.03 -9.66 -40.16
N THR A 117 -13.78 -9.42 -40.57
CA THR A 117 -12.82 -8.62 -39.80
C THR A 117 -13.20 -7.15 -39.81
N ILE A 118 -12.89 -6.48 -38.69
CA ILE A 118 -12.91 -5.04 -38.59
C ILE A 118 -11.58 -4.49 -39.12
N MET A 119 -11.63 -3.44 -39.93
CA MET A 119 -10.43 -2.75 -40.41
C MET A 119 -9.99 -1.70 -39.41
N LEU A 120 -8.76 -1.77 -38.98
CA LEU A 120 -8.13 -0.76 -38.16
C LEU A 120 -7.07 -0.02 -38.97
N THR A 121 -7.08 1.30 -38.91
CA THR A 121 -5.96 2.12 -39.32
C THR A 121 -5.06 2.30 -38.12
N ALA A 122 -3.85 1.77 -38.17
CA ALA A 122 -2.86 2.00 -37.11
C ALA A 122 -2.41 3.47 -37.15
N HIS A 123 -3.26 4.38 -36.66
CA HIS A 123 -2.84 5.71 -36.24
C HIS A 123 -2.13 5.53 -34.92
N ARG A 124 -0.81 5.63 -34.91
CA ARG A 124 -0.05 5.71 -33.67
C ARG A 124 -0.24 7.10 -33.07
N PRO A 125 -1.11 7.30 -32.03
CA PRO A 125 -1.15 8.55 -31.30
C PRO A 125 0.15 8.69 -30.52
N LYS A 126 0.76 9.85 -30.56
CA LYS A 126 1.65 10.31 -29.51
C LYS A 126 0.80 10.36 -28.25
N ASP A 127 1.15 9.63 -27.20
CA ASP A 127 0.53 9.71 -25.89
C ASP A 127 -0.84 9.02 -25.70
N VAL A 128 -0.87 7.71 -25.71
CA VAL A 128 -1.78 6.94 -24.85
C VAL A 128 -1.06 5.68 -24.42
N SER A 129 -1.04 5.46 -23.13
CA SER A 129 -0.39 4.37 -22.41
C SER A 129 -1.11 3.04 -22.58
N THR A 130 -1.02 2.46 -23.77
CA THR A 130 -1.38 1.06 -24.01
C THR A 130 -0.29 0.42 -24.85
N SER A 131 0.39 -0.50 -24.20
CA SER A 131 1.18 -1.63 -24.71
C SER A 131 1.73 -1.55 -26.14
N HIS A 132 2.71 -0.71 -26.41
CA HIS A 132 3.61 -0.96 -27.54
C HIS A 132 5.02 -0.44 -27.23
N CYS A 133 5.86 -1.37 -26.78
CA CYS A 133 7.31 -1.19 -26.78
C CYS A 133 7.87 -1.63 -28.13
N GLN A 134 7.78 -0.81 -29.15
CA GLN A 134 8.75 -0.85 -30.25
C GLN A 134 8.66 0.44 -31.06
N SER A 135 9.77 1.17 -31.08
CA SER A 135 10.01 2.30 -31.94
C SER A 135 10.35 1.77 -33.34
N GLN A 136 9.45 1.94 -34.29
CA GLN A 136 9.79 1.85 -35.71
C GLN A 136 9.00 2.86 -36.53
N LYS A 137 9.63 3.27 -37.64
CA LYS A 137 9.24 4.30 -38.62
C LYS A 137 7.78 4.25 -39.05
N LYS A 138 7.23 5.44 -39.27
CA LYS A 138 5.89 5.80 -39.72
C LYS A 138 5.56 5.17 -41.08
N GLU A 139 5.01 3.98 -41.11
CA GLU A 139 4.19 3.47 -42.21
C GLU A 139 2.78 3.25 -41.65
N VAL A 140 1.79 3.79 -42.36
CA VAL A 140 0.37 3.53 -42.03
C VAL A 140 0.10 2.09 -42.45
N LYS A 141 0.09 1.15 -41.49
CA LYS A 141 -0.27 -0.23 -41.74
C LYS A 141 -1.75 -0.42 -41.41
N LEU A 142 -2.45 -1.08 -42.32
CA LEU A 142 -3.81 -1.54 -42.08
C LEU A 142 -3.76 -2.87 -41.33
N GLU A 143 -4.67 -3.03 -40.38
CA GLU A 143 -4.77 -4.21 -39.54
C GLU A 143 -6.18 -4.79 -39.58
N TYR A 144 -6.30 -6.10 -39.48
CA TYR A 144 -7.55 -6.82 -39.26
C TYR A 144 -7.75 -7.06 -37.77
N GLN A 145 -8.97 -6.89 -37.30
CA GLN A 145 -9.36 -7.23 -35.94
C GLN A 145 -10.54 -8.19 -35.92
N VAL A 146 -10.48 -9.18 -35.03
CA VAL A 146 -11.60 -10.04 -34.65
C VAL A 146 -11.71 -10.05 -33.13
N ILE A 147 -12.95 -10.03 -32.62
CA ILE A 147 -13.24 -10.10 -31.20
C ILE A 147 -13.96 -11.42 -30.92
N VAL A 148 -13.37 -12.24 -30.05
CA VAL A 148 -13.98 -13.46 -29.49
C VAL A 148 -14.64 -13.08 -28.17
N VAL A 149 -15.96 -13.27 -28.09
CA VAL A 149 -16.78 -12.81 -26.97
C VAL A 149 -17.00 -13.89 -25.90
N ASN A 150 -17.40 -13.49 -24.71
CA ASN A 150 -17.85 -14.38 -23.62
C ASN A 150 -16.78 -15.40 -23.14
N LEU A 151 -15.55 -15.00 -23.08
CA LEU A 151 -14.46 -15.84 -22.57
C LEU A 151 -14.20 -15.61 -21.08
N LEU A 152 -13.71 -16.64 -20.40
CA LEU A 152 -13.29 -16.58 -19.00
C LEU A 152 -11.89 -15.95 -18.89
N ARG A 153 -11.80 -14.77 -18.31
CA ARG A 153 -10.55 -14.00 -18.19
C ARG A 153 -9.45 -14.69 -17.36
N ASN A 154 -9.86 -15.50 -16.38
CA ASN A 154 -8.95 -16.25 -15.51
C ASN A 154 -8.44 -17.56 -16.11
N SER A 155 -8.79 -17.84 -17.37
CA SER A 155 -8.42 -19.06 -18.07
C SER A 155 -7.43 -18.78 -19.21
N THR A 156 -6.62 -19.79 -19.53
CA THR A 156 -5.71 -19.76 -20.69
C THR A 156 -6.40 -20.38 -21.89
N TYR A 157 -6.12 -19.85 -23.07
CA TYR A 157 -6.71 -20.32 -24.32
C TYR A 157 -5.65 -20.68 -25.34
N GLN A 158 -5.96 -21.62 -26.21
CA GLN A 158 -5.27 -21.89 -27.47
C GLN A 158 -6.10 -21.31 -28.60
N VAL A 159 -5.46 -20.60 -29.52
CA VAL A 159 -6.14 -19.89 -30.61
C VAL A 159 -5.39 -20.11 -31.92
N GLN A 160 -6.14 -20.34 -33.01
CA GLN A 160 -5.66 -20.36 -34.38
C GLN A 160 -6.58 -19.52 -35.26
N ILE A 161 -6.04 -18.88 -36.27
CA ILE A 161 -6.76 -18.00 -37.18
C ILE A 161 -6.45 -18.37 -38.63
N ARG A 162 -7.44 -18.31 -39.50
CA ARG A 162 -7.29 -18.25 -40.93
C ARG A 162 -8.19 -17.19 -41.52
N HIS A 163 -7.87 -16.70 -42.71
CA HIS A 163 -8.66 -15.65 -43.35
C HIS A 163 -8.74 -15.85 -44.86
N GLN A 164 -9.72 -15.20 -45.49
CA GLN A 164 -9.90 -15.17 -46.95
C GLN A 164 -10.48 -13.82 -47.39
N SER A 165 -10.31 -13.49 -48.67
CA SER A 165 -10.86 -12.27 -49.24
C SER A 165 -12.37 -12.27 -49.31
N THR A 166 -12.98 -11.11 -49.11
CA THR A 166 -14.41 -10.88 -49.34
C THR A 166 -14.71 -10.27 -50.72
N LYS A 167 -13.66 -9.83 -51.45
CA LYS A 167 -13.83 -9.13 -52.74
C LYS A 167 -13.91 -10.05 -53.97
N VAL A 168 -13.44 -11.27 -53.84
CA VAL A 168 -13.34 -12.19 -54.98
C VAL A 168 -14.46 -13.22 -54.98
N GLN A 169 -14.85 -13.70 -56.17
CA GLN A 169 -15.96 -14.64 -56.30
C GLN A 169 -15.64 -16.04 -55.71
N ASN A 170 -14.39 -16.48 -55.80
CA ASN A 170 -13.95 -17.80 -55.32
C ASN A 170 -12.77 -17.64 -54.37
N PRO A 171 -12.94 -17.08 -53.18
CA PRO A 171 -11.85 -16.90 -52.23
C PRO A 171 -11.35 -18.24 -51.70
N LEU A 172 -10.05 -18.36 -51.52
CA LEU A 172 -9.43 -19.52 -50.89
C LEU A 172 -8.99 -19.15 -49.49
N TRP A 173 -9.24 -20.07 -48.56
CA TRP A 173 -8.76 -19.93 -47.21
C TRP A 173 -7.24 -19.95 -47.14
N SER A 174 -6.65 -19.06 -46.34
CA SER A 174 -5.24 -19.17 -45.96
C SER A 174 -5.02 -20.49 -45.19
N LYS A 175 -3.77 -20.88 -45.02
CA LYS A 175 -3.42 -21.88 -44.03
C LYS A 175 -3.76 -21.33 -42.62
N TRP A 176 -4.01 -22.21 -41.66
CA TRP A 176 -4.14 -21.84 -40.27
C TRP A 176 -2.85 -21.26 -39.71
N SER A 177 -2.94 -20.25 -38.88
CA SER A 177 -1.81 -19.78 -38.09
C SER A 177 -1.29 -20.88 -37.16
N PRO A 178 -0.06 -20.82 -36.70
CA PRO A 178 0.39 -21.65 -35.59
C PRO A 178 -0.55 -21.48 -34.39
N VAL A 179 -0.67 -22.52 -33.56
CA VAL A 179 -1.42 -22.46 -32.31
C VAL A 179 -0.76 -21.44 -31.38
N MET A 180 -1.51 -20.42 -31.01
CA MET A 180 -1.08 -19.42 -30.06
C MET A 180 -1.64 -19.72 -28.70
N LEU A 181 -0.79 -19.68 -27.68
CA LEU A 181 -1.20 -19.79 -26.29
C LEU A 181 -1.47 -18.38 -25.74
N VAL A 182 -2.70 -18.14 -25.34
CA VAL A 182 -3.15 -16.87 -24.75
C VAL A 182 -3.18 -17.00 -23.24
N PRO A 183 -2.39 -16.22 -22.50
CA PRO A 183 -2.43 -16.25 -21.04
C PRO A 183 -3.74 -15.65 -20.50
N ALA A 184 -4.10 -16.00 -19.28
CA ALA A 184 -5.19 -15.36 -18.56
C ALA A 184 -4.93 -13.85 -18.41
N ALA A 185 -6.00 -13.08 -18.23
CA ALA A 185 -5.91 -11.65 -17.98
C ALA A 185 -5.23 -11.35 -16.63
N LEU A 186 -4.49 -10.27 -16.60
CA LEU A 186 -3.89 -9.73 -15.37
C LEU A 186 -4.91 -8.78 -14.71
N GLU A 187 -5.83 -9.33 -13.92
CA GLU A 187 -6.96 -8.57 -13.33
C GLU A 187 -6.58 -7.77 -12.10
N HIS A 188 -5.62 -8.27 -11.34
CA HIS A 188 -5.18 -7.67 -10.08
C HIS A 188 -3.80 -7.06 -10.20
N GLU A 189 -3.60 -5.99 -9.46
CA GLU A 189 -2.28 -5.38 -9.31
C GLU A 189 -1.31 -6.30 -8.57
N PRO A 190 0.00 -6.20 -8.80
CA PRO A 190 0.99 -6.94 -8.03
C PRO A 190 0.93 -6.59 -6.53
N GLU A 191 0.94 -7.58 -5.65
CA GLU A 191 1.03 -7.40 -4.20
C GLU A 191 2.47 -7.01 -3.83
N VAL A 192 2.72 -5.72 -3.70
CA VAL A 192 4.07 -5.19 -3.47
C VAL A 192 4.31 -4.91 -1.99
N THR A 193 5.42 -5.42 -1.47
CA THR A 193 5.95 -5.10 -0.14
C THR A 193 7.19 -4.23 -0.26
N MET A 194 7.42 -3.36 0.72
CA MET A 194 8.51 -2.39 0.69
C MET A 194 9.35 -2.45 1.96
N LYS A 195 10.68 -2.44 1.79
CA LYS A 195 11.66 -2.21 2.86
C LYS A 195 12.52 -1.01 2.50
N THR A 196 12.78 -0.13 3.48
CA THR A 196 13.60 1.06 3.27
C THR A 196 14.80 1.07 4.21
N LYS A 197 15.96 1.51 3.70
CA LYS A 197 17.17 1.77 4.50
C LYS A 197 17.65 3.19 4.23
N LEU A 198 17.86 3.97 5.29
CA LEU A 198 18.39 5.32 5.20
C LEU A 198 19.89 5.28 4.84
N LEU A 199 20.29 6.20 3.95
CA LEU A 199 21.66 6.45 3.54
C LEU A 199 21.90 7.97 3.58
N ASN A 200 23.13 8.42 3.41
CA ASN A 200 23.43 9.85 3.40
C ASN A 200 22.76 10.56 2.22
N GLY A 201 21.71 11.34 2.51
CA GLY A 201 20.92 12.11 1.54
C GLY A 201 20.03 11.32 0.60
N THR A 202 19.98 9.98 0.72
CA THR A 202 19.12 9.08 -0.06
C THR A 202 18.57 7.95 0.80
N ARG A 203 17.58 7.24 0.27
CA ARG A 203 17.06 6.00 0.86
C ARG A 203 17.17 4.88 -0.17
N LYS A 204 17.68 3.73 0.24
CA LYS A 204 17.57 2.50 -0.52
C LYS A 204 16.18 1.94 -0.29
N VAL A 205 15.37 1.82 -1.34
CA VAL A 205 14.05 1.22 -1.33
C VAL A 205 14.13 -0.12 -2.03
N MET A 206 13.76 -1.17 -1.32
CA MET A 206 13.68 -2.54 -1.83
C MET A 206 12.20 -2.90 -1.93
N LEU A 207 11.74 -3.18 -3.13
CA LEU A 207 10.40 -3.65 -3.43
C LEU A 207 10.47 -5.15 -3.71
N THR A 208 9.53 -5.91 -3.17
CA THR A 208 9.36 -7.33 -3.47
C THR A 208 7.87 -7.60 -3.65
N TRP A 209 7.52 -8.50 -4.58
CA TRP A 209 6.13 -8.85 -4.86
C TRP A 209 5.99 -10.34 -5.14
N LYS A 210 4.77 -10.83 -4.97
CA LYS A 210 4.45 -12.23 -5.29
C LYS A 210 4.39 -12.41 -6.81
N PRO A 211 4.84 -13.55 -7.34
CA PRO A 211 4.64 -13.89 -8.75
C PRO A 211 3.16 -13.86 -9.11
N MET A 212 2.86 -13.46 -10.35
CA MET A 212 1.49 -13.52 -10.85
C MET A 212 1.00 -14.98 -10.98
N PRO A 213 -0.32 -15.22 -10.92
CA PRO A 213 -0.91 -16.57 -11.03
C PRO A 213 -0.40 -17.32 -12.27
N HIS A 214 -0.19 -18.63 -12.16
CA HIS A 214 0.39 -19.46 -13.23
C HIS A 214 -0.34 -19.32 -14.57
N ALA A 215 -1.69 -19.25 -14.56
CA ALA A 215 -2.48 -19.08 -15.78
C ALA A 215 -2.17 -17.76 -16.52
N ALA A 216 -1.86 -16.67 -15.79
CA ALA A 216 -1.48 -15.40 -16.36
C ALA A 216 0.01 -15.35 -16.77
N ALA A 217 0.84 -16.20 -16.15
CA ALA A 217 2.28 -16.25 -16.34
C ALA A 217 2.77 -17.30 -17.36
N ILE A 218 1.87 -18.04 -18.00
CA ILE A 218 2.20 -19.22 -18.81
C ILE A 218 3.15 -18.94 -19.99
N ARG A 219 3.23 -17.71 -20.46
CA ARG A 219 4.21 -17.23 -21.49
C ARG A 219 5.22 -16.23 -20.93
N GLY A 220 5.37 -16.22 -19.62
CA GLY A 220 6.18 -15.26 -18.89
C GLY A 220 5.44 -13.96 -18.57
N VAL A 221 5.89 -13.31 -17.51
CA VAL A 221 5.45 -11.99 -17.07
C VAL A 221 6.66 -11.11 -16.91
N THR A 222 6.56 -9.89 -17.42
CA THR A 222 7.53 -8.84 -17.15
C THR A 222 6.88 -7.77 -16.29
N TYR A 223 7.64 -7.20 -15.37
CA TYR A 223 7.17 -6.11 -14.51
C TYR A 223 7.78 -4.80 -14.97
N ARG A 224 6.94 -3.82 -15.22
CA ARG A 224 7.35 -2.46 -15.55
C ARG A 224 7.25 -1.61 -14.30
N LEU A 225 8.38 -1.02 -13.93
CA LEU A 225 8.48 -0.10 -12.81
C LEU A 225 8.66 1.31 -13.32
N GLU A 226 7.90 2.23 -12.73
CA GLU A 226 8.05 3.67 -12.97
C GLU A 226 8.19 4.35 -11.61
N ASP A 227 9.33 5.01 -11.36
CA ASP A 227 9.48 5.85 -10.19
C ASP A 227 9.27 7.32 -10.59
N THR A 228 8.50 8.04 -9.81
CA THR A 228 8.28 9.47 -10.02
C THR A 228 9.46 10.30 -9.53
N GLN A 229 10.46 9.68 -8.89
CA GLN A 229 11.64 10.28 -8.23
C GLN A 229 11.32 11.41 -7.26
N SER A 230 10.15 12.01 -7.41
CA SER A 230 9.53 12.98 -6.52
C SER A 230 8.07 13.04 -6.90
N SER A 231 7.17 12.76 -5.97
CA SER A 231 5.72 12.83 -6.19
C SER A 231 5.23 14.25 -6.55
N HIS A 232 6.08 15.27 -6.41
CA HIS A 232 5.68 16.67 -6.48
C HIS A 232 6.57 17.54 -7.40
N GLY A 233 7.19 16.95 -8.41
CA GLY A 233 7.78 17.73 -9.49
C GLY A 233 9.19 18.27 -9.25
N CYS A 234 10.08 17.51 -8.61
CA CYS A 234 11.53 17.75 -8.61
C CYS A 234 12.24 16.93 -9.70
N PRO A 235 12.06 17.22 -10.98
CA PRO A 235 12.66 16.41 -12.04
C PRO A 235 14.16 16.68 -12.11
N CYS A 236 14.97 15.63 -11.96
CA CYS A 236 16.40 15.70 -12.17
C CYS A 236 16.82 15.45 -13.61
N ALA A 237 16.02 14.77 -14.40
CA ALA A 237 16.25 14.49 -15.80
C ALA A 237 15.24 15.24 -16.67
N ARG A 238 15.70 15.82 -17.79
CA ARG A 238 14.85 16.52 -18.77
C ARG A 238 13.98 15.60 -19.62
N THR A 239 14.26 14.31 -19.62
CA THR A 239 13.67 13.34 -20.56
C THR A 239 13.40 12.03 -19.86
N GLU A 240 12.21 11.51 -20.17
CA GLU A 240 11.74 10.15 -19.97
C GLU A 240 11.64 9.69 -18.50
N ARG A 241 10.39 9.43 -18.10
CA ARG A 241 10.10 8.56 -16.98
C ARG A 241 10.95 7.32 -17.13
N ARG A 242 11.88 7.07 -16.22
CA ARG A 242 12.72 5.87 -16.28
C ARG A 242 11.82 4.67 -16.08
N ARG A 243 11.47 4.04 -17.19
CA ARG A 243 10.78 2.77 -17.22
C ARG A 243 11.84 1.68 -17.09
N HIS A 244 11.71 0.87 -16.07
CA HIS A 244 12.55 -0.31 -15.88
C HIS A 244 11.68 -1.55 -16.04
N ASN A 245 12.08 -2.44 -16.94
CA ASN A 245 11.40 -3.73 -17.12
C ASN A 245 12.27 -4.82 -16.53
N THR A 246 11.67 -5.69 -15.74
CA THR A 246 12.32 -6.86 -15.12
C THR A 246 11.39 -8.06 -15.15
N SER A 247 11.96 -9.25 -15.23
CA SER A 247 11.23 -10.51 -15.00
C SER A 247 11.33 -10.99 -13.56
N GLU A 248 12.18 -10.34 -12.75
CA GLU A 248 12.36 -10.66 -11.34
C GLU A 248 11.18 -10.15 -10.50
N THR A 249 10.97 -10.76 -9.36
CA THR A 249 9.95 -10.37 -8.37
C THR A 249 10.48 -9.41 -7.30
N SER A 250 11.64 -8.82 -7.56
CA SER A 250 12.27 -7.83 -6.69
C SER A 250 12.89 -6.68 -7.48
N TYR A 251 12.94 -5.51 -6.86
CA TYR A 251 13.57 -4.33 -7.44
C TYR A 251 14.16 -3.44 -6.35
N THR A 252 15.34 -2.95 -6.57
CA THR A 252 15.99 -1.99 -5.67
C THR A 252 16.21 -0.66 -6.37
N THR A 253 15.76 0.42 -5.74
CA THR A 253 16.00 1.79 -6.22
C THR A 253 16.49 2.70 -5.10
N TYR A 254 17.06 3.85 -5.48
CA TYR A 254 17.53 4.87 -4.55
C TYR A 254 16.72 6.14 -4.78
N VAL A 255 16.09 6.65 -3.73
CA VAL A 255 15.25 7.84 -3.77
C VAL A 255 15.71 8.88 -2.75
N SER A 256 15.30 10.14 -2.93
CA SER A 256 15.55 11.22 -1.98
C SER A 256 14.76 11.03 -0.67
N TYR A 257 14.93 11.93 0.30
CA TYR A 257 14.15 11.92 1.54
C TYR A 257 12.73 12.47 1.39
N SER A 258 12.39 13.10 0.26
CA SER A 258 11.00 13.53 -0.01
C SER A 258 10.09 12.35 -0.36
N ALA A 259 8.77 12.55 -0.29
CA ALA A 259 7.81 11.52 -0.69
C ALA A 259 7.97 11.13 -2.17
N VAL A 260 7.89 9.84 -2.47
CA VAL A 260 8.04 9.28 -3.82
C VAL A 260 6.99 8.20 -4.03
N ASN A 261 6.38 8.19 -5.22
CA ASN A 261 5.50 7.11 -5.64
C ASN A 261 6.23 6.22 -6.66
N ILE A 262 6.16 4.93 -6.44
CA ILE A 262 6.72 3.92 -7.36
C ILE A 262 5.58 3.05 -7.83
N SER A 263 5.36 2.99 -9.13
CA SER A 263 4.34 2.13 -9.72
C SER A 263 4.95 0.84 -10.25
N VAL A 264 4.26 -0.27 -10.02
CA VAL A 264 4.62 -1.60 -10.51
C VAL A 264 3.46 -2.15 -11.32
N ILE A 265 3.71 -2.49 -12.57
CA ILE A 265 2.70 -3.00 -13.51
C ILE A 265 3.21 -4.34 -14.04
N ALA A 266 2.43 -5.40 -13.88
CA ALA A 266 2.69 -6.68 -14.50
C ALA A 266 2.22 -6.66 -15.98
N ILE A 267 2.99 -7.27 -16.87
CA ILE A 267 2.73 -7.30 -18.33
C ILE A 267 2.93 -8.74 -18.79
N ASN A 268 1.93 -9.29 -19.46
CA ASN A 268 2.02 -10.56 -20.17
C ASN A 268 1.75 -10.38 -21.68
N ALA A 269 1.70 -11.47 -22.43
CA ALA A 269 1.47 -11.44 -23.88
C ALA A 269 0.05 -10.95 -24.26
N ALA A 270 -0.90 -10.86 -23.34
CA ALA A 270 -2.29 -10.50 -23.59
C ALA A 270 -2.74 -9.21 -22.86
N GLY A 271 -1.84 -8.49 -22.22
CA GLY A 271 -2.17 -7.20 -21.58
C GLY A 271 -1.34 -6.86 -20.35
N CYS A 272 -1.81 -5.83 -19.65
CA CYS A 272 -1.19 -5.31 -18.44
C CYS A 272 -2.15 -5.40 -17.26
N SER A 273 -1.60 -5.51 -16.06
CA SER A 273 -2.37 -5.38 -14.80
C SER A 273 -2.70 -3.91 -14.51
N PRO A 274 -3.63 -3.65 -13.59
CA PRO A 274 -3.68 -2.38 -12.89
C PRO A 274 -2.33 -2.06 -12.25
N SER A 275 -2.10 -0.78 -11.95
CA SER A 275 -0.83 -0.29 -11.40
C SER A 275 -0.84 -0.36 -9.87
N ALA A 276 0.01 -1.17 -9.27
CA ALA A 276 0.30 -1.10 -7.85
C ALA A 276 1.14 0.14 -7.56
N ILE A 277 0.60 1.09 -6.78
CA ILE A 277 1.29 2.33 -6.42
C ILE A 277 1.82 2.22 -4.99
N VAL A 278 3.13 2.11 -4.85
CA VAL A 278 3.82 2.12 -3.57
C VAL A 278 4.21 3.55 -3.22
N GLN A 279 3.63 4.06 -2.14
CA GLN A 279 3.95 5.37 -1.60
C GLN A 279 5.11 5.25 -0.60
N VAL A 280 6.25 5.84 -0.92
CA VAL A 280 7.37 6.01 0.00
C VAL A 280 7.20 7.36 0.68
N PRO A 281 6.78 7.41 1.96
CA PRO A 281 6.51 8.68 2.63
C PRO A 281 7.78 9.53 2.76
N ALA A 282 7.65 10.83 2.96
CA ALA A 282 8.78 11.68 3.29
C ALA A 282 9.43 11.21 4.60
N LYS A 283 10.76 11.42 4.74
CA LYS A 283 11.43 11.18 6.02
C LYS A 283 10.76 12.06 7.09
N PRO A 284 10.39 11.50 8.26
CA PRO A 284 9.73 12.26 9.32
C PRO A 284 10.61 13.41 9.84
N ALA A 285 9.94 14.38 10.47
CA ALA A 285 10.57 15.61 10.99
C ALA A 285 11.22 15.44 12.38
N ALA A 286 11.20 14.23 12.96
CA ALA A 286 11.78 13.99 14.28
C ALA A 286 13.26 14.43 14.34
N ASP A 287 13.63 15.14 15.39
CA ASP A 287 15.01 15.59 15.71
C ASP A 287 15.66 16.51 14.68
N LEU A 288 14.87 17.20 13.87
CA LEU A 288 15.40 18.12 12.88
C LEU A 288 15.70 19.51 13.48
N LYS A 289 16.84 20.03 13.04
CA LYS A 289 17.23 21.42 13.33
C LYS A 289 16.31 22.40 12.61
N VAL A 290 16.18 23.57 13.18
CA VAL A 290 15.56 24.74 12.53
C VAL A 290 16.45 25.17 11.36
N CYS A 291 15.82 25.50 10.23
CA CYS A 291 16.53 26.01 9.05
C CYS A 291 17.27 27.32 9.38
N ASP A 292 18.46 27.45 8.80
CA ASP A 292 19.23 28.71 8.91
C ASP A 292 18.48 29.86 8.20
N LYS A 293 18.55 31.07 8.75
CA LYS A 293 17.88 32.27 8.18
C LYS A 293 18.30 32.58 6.74
N THR A 294 19.50 32.15 6.34
CA THR A 294 20.00 32.26 4.96
C THR A 294 19.18 31.46 3.95
N LEU A 295 18.45 30.41 4.38
CA LEU A 295 17.61 29.56 3.53
C LEU A 295 16.27 30.22 3.12
N SER A 296 15.89 31.37 3.72
CA SER A 296 14.78 32.19 3.25
C SER A 296 15.03 32.73 1.84
N ASN A 297 16.27 32.67 1.37
CA ASN A 297 16.66 33.11 0.04
C ASN A 297 16.25 32.05 -0.99
N LEU A 298 15.21 32.34 -1.81
CA LEU A 298 14.68 31.49 -2.88
C LEU A 298 15.65 31.35 -4.07
N ASN A 299 16.93 31.59 -3.87
CA ASN A 299 17.94 31.42 -4.92
C ASN A 299 18.18 29.93 -5.18
N LEU A 300 17.95 29.50 -6.41
CA LEU A 300 18.19 28.14 -6.88
C LEU A 300 19.54 28.06 -7.59
N ASN A 301 20.39 27.13 -7.19
CA ASN A 301 21.52 26.73 -8.00
C ASN A 301 21.05 25.94 -9.23
N LYS A 302 21.86 25.88 -10.31
CA LYS A 302 21.44 25.32 -11.62
C LYS A 302 20.89 23.89 -11.59
N LYS A 303 21.14 23.11 -10.52
CA LYS A 303 20.80 21.69 -10.42
C LYS A 303 19.97 21.36 -9.16
N ASN A 304 19.50 22.36 -8.41
CA ASN A 304 18.81 22.14 -7.15
C ASN A 304 17.29 22.32 -7.31
N CYS A 305 16.54 21.61 -6.49
CA CYS A 305 15.10 21.74 -6.31
C CYS A 305 14.81 21.89 -4.83
N LYS A 306 13.85 22.74 -4.47
CA LYS A 306 13.43 23.03 -3.10
C LYS A 306 11.98 22.62 -2.91
N GLN A 307 11.67 22.00 -1.78
CA GLN A 307 10.32 21.56 -1.43
C GLN A 307 9.98 21.95 0.00
N TRP A 308 8.73 22.34 0.22
CA TRP A 308 8.15 22.64 1.53
C TRP A 308 6.91 21.78 1.70
N TYR A 309 6.92 20.92 2.71
CA TYR A 309 5.82 20.05 3.11
C TYR A 309 5.14 20.70 4.31
N GLU A 310 3.87 21.06 4.17
CA GLU A 310 3.06 21.61 5.27
C GLU A 310 2.86 20.51 6.32
N LEU A 311 3.31 20.74 7.56
CA LEU A 311 3.18 19.79 8.66
C LEU A 311 1.83 19.98 9.36
N GLN A 312 1.13 18.86 9.56
CA GLN A 312 -0.12 18.76 10.31
C GLN A 312 0.08 17.80 11.50
N ASP A 313 -0.68 17.99 12.58
CA ASP A 313 -0.38 17.37 13.87
C ASP A 313 -0.60 15.87 13.98
N GLU A 314 -1.54 15.28 13.25
CA GLU A 314 -1.98 13.90 13.52
C GLU A 314 -1.71 12.89 12.42
N ASP A 315 -1.30 13.31 11.25
CA ASP A 315 -1.07 12.37 10.15
C ASP A 315 0.34 12.49 9.60
N SER A 316 1.00 11.35 9.53
CA SER A 316 2.27 11.17 8.80
C SER A 316 2.17 11.56 7.32
N ARG A 317 0.99 11.98 6.85
CA ARG A 317 0.77 12.46 5.49
C ARG A 317 1.06 13.95 5.44
N PRO A 318 2.05 14.37 4.65
CA PRO A 318 2.28 15.78 4.46
C PRO A 318 1.03 16.39 3.82
N GLY A 319 0.58 17.51 4.38
CA GLY A 319 -0.45 18.34 3.77
C GLY A 319 -0.03 18.85 2.38
N ASN A 320 -0.25 20.10 2.12
CA ASN A 320 0.11 20.71 0.85
C ASN A 320 1.64 20.71 0.63
N VAL A 321 2.11 20.36 -0.58
CA VAL A 321 3.53 20.35 -0.95
C VAL A 321 3.81 21.44 -1.98
N ILE A 322 4.69 22.37 -1.63
CA ILE A 322 5.12 23.46 -2.48
C ILE A 322 6.50 23.11 -3.05
N THR A 323 6.65 23.17 -4.38
CA THR A 323 7.90 22.81 -5.06
C THR A 323 8.43 23.99 -5.90
N LEU A 324 9.72 24.28 -5.77
CA LEU A 324 10.46 25.21 -6.61
C LEU A 324 11.55 24.49 -7.39
N ALA A 325 11.27 24.17 -8.65
CA ALA A 325 12.18 23.45 -9.54
C ALA A 325 12.79 24.34 -10.64
N SER A 326 12.25 25.54 -10.85
CA SER A 326 12.64 26.42 -11.93
C SER A 326 13.19 27.77 -11.44
N LYS A 327 14.14 28.33 -12.20
CA LYS A 327 14.74 29.65 -11.93
C LYS A 327 13.88 30.81 -12.37
N LYS A 328 12.76 30.61 -13.03
CA LYS A 328 11.90 31.67 -13.57
C LYS A 328 11.41 32.59 -12.44
N LYS A 329 11.59 33.89 -12.61
CA LYS A 329 11.21 34.93 -11.61
C LYS A 329 9.72 34.81 -11.23
N GLY A 330 8.85 34.47 -12.17
CA GLY A 330 7.41 34.27 -11.94
C GLY A 330 7.10 33.12 -11.00
N GLU A 331 7.76 31.98 -11.16
CA GLU A 331 7.58 30.80 -10.27
C GLU A 331 8.05 31.10 -8.84
N ARG A 332 9.18 31.80 -8.67
CA ARG A 332 9.65 32.21 -7.35
C ARG A 332 8.64 33.10 -6.63
N LYS A 333 8.04 34.09 -7.35
CA LYS A 333 6.98 34.91 -6.79
C LYS A 333 5.76 34.09 -6.41
N LYS A 334 5.37 33.13 -7.25
CA LYS A 334 4.24 32.20 -6.97
C LYS A 334 4.51 31.37 -5.74
N VAL A 335 5.68 30.73 -5.64
CA VAL A 335 6.08 29.91 -4.49
C VAL A 335 6.11 30.74 -3.22
N LYS A 336 6.72 31.94 -3.24
CA LYS A 336 6.74 32.86 -2.09
C LYS A 336 5.33 33.21 -1.61
N LYS A 337 4.38 33.39 -2.52
CA LYS A 337 2.97 33.65 -2.19
C LYS A 337 2.24 32.44 -1.66
N SER A 338 2.66 31.22 -2.07
CA SER A 338 2.03 29.96 -1.65
C SER A 338 2.48 29.48 -0.28
N ILE A 339 3.69 29.87 0.17
CA ILE A 339 4.15 29.59 1.53
C ILE A 339 3.41 30.54 2.47
N LYS A 340 2.67 29.99 3.41
CA LYS A 340 1.84 30.73 4.37
C LYS A 340 2.67 31.19 5.56
N ASP A 341 2.34 32.37 6.10
CA ASP A 341 2.86 32.82 7.38
C ASP A 341 2.30 31.97 8.52
N TYR A 342 3.08 31.79 9.57
CA TYR A 342 2.69 31.07 10.80
C TYR A 342 2.45 29.57 10.63
N VAL A 343 2.80 29.00 9.46
CA VAL A 343 2.68 27.56 9.18
C VAL A 343 4.05 26.91 9.21
N ARG A 344 4.16 25.77 9.89
CA ARG A 344 5.38 24.97 9.96
C ARG A 344 5.52 24.09 8.73
N TYR A 345 6.68 24.15 8.11
CA TYR A 345 7.04 23.36 6.95
C TYR A 345 8.24 22.47 7.24
N LEU A 346 8.21 21.25 6.70
CA LEU A 346 9.39 20.43 6.53
C LEU A 346 10.03 20.82 5.19
N TYR A 347 11.21 21.39 5.26
CA TYR A 347 11.97 21.84 4.09
C TYR A 347 12.93 20.78 3.62
N PHE A 348 12.99 20.59 2.30
CA PHE A 348 13.98 19.77 1.61
C PHE A 348 14.66 20.59 0.51
N GLU A 349 15.98 20.50 0.42
CA GLU A 349 16.73 20.87 -0.76
C GLU A 349 17.34 19.64 -1.40
N HIS A 350 17.05 19.41 -2.66
CA HIS A 350 17.56 18.30 -3.45
C HIS A 350 18.52 18.81 -4.51
N LYS A 351 19.66 18.13 -4.65
CA LYS A 351 20.60 18.28 -5.75
C LYS A 351 20.47 17.10 -6.69
N CYS A 352 20.49 17.36 -7.98
CA CYS A 352 20.52 16.30 -8.98
C CYS A 352 21.92 15.72 -9.11
N ASP A 353 22.06 14.44 -8.75
CA ASP A 353 23.29 13.67 -8.86
C ASP A 353 23.01 12.46 -9.75
N ASN A 354 23.76 12.30 -10.85
CA ASN A 354 23.60 11.21 -11.81
C ASN A 354 22.15 10.97 -12.24
N GLY A 355 21.39 12.05 -12.44
CA GLY A 355 19.99 12.02 -12.86
C GLY A 355 19.00 11.58 -11.79
N LYS A 356 19.41 11.49 -10.51
CA LYS A 356 18.56 11.19 -9.37
C LYS A 356 18.62 12.34 -8.35
N PRO A 357 17.51 12.67 -7.67
CA PRO A 357 17.52 13.68 -6.62
C PRO A 357 18.16 13.10 -5.34
N ARG A 358 19.16 13.78 -4.82
CA ARG A 358 19.76 13.53 -3.51
C ARG A 358 19.43 14.70 -2.59
N THR A 359 18.94 14.43 -1.40
CA THR A 359 18.67 15.44 -0.38
C THR A 359 19.99 15.94 0.18
N VAL A 360 20.23 17.24 0.11
CA VAL A 360 21.42 17.90 0.64
C VAL A 360 21.13 18.70 1.90
N GLU A 361 19.87 19.13 2.08
CA GLU A 361 19.41 19.86 3.24
C GLU A 361 18.01 19.38 3.63
N MET A 362 17.77 19.25 4.93
CA MET A 362 16.48 18.94 5.51
C MET A 362 16.37 19.60 6.88
N CYS A 363 15.36 20.45 7.08
CA CYS A 363 15.20 21.22 8.32
C CYS A 363 13.76 21.70 8.49
N LEU A 364 13.41 22.20 9.68
CA LEU A 364 12.12 22.82 9.95
C LEU A 364 12.14 24.30 9.60
N PHE A 365 11.08 24.76 8.93
CA PHE A 365 11.01 26.10 8.36
C PHE A 365 9.68 26.80 8.69
N TYR A 366 9.76 28.09 9.04
CA TYR A 366 8.67 29.04 9.02
C TYR A 366 9.05 30.20 8.11
N GLN A 367 8.12 30.69 7.28
CA GLN A 367 8.33 31.94 6.54
C GLN A 367 8.29 33.16 7.48
N LYS A 368 7.33 33.17 8.39
CA LYS A 368 7.17 34.14 9.46
C LYS A 368 6.71 33.42 10.71
N GLU A 369 7.35 33.70 11.84
CA GLU A 369 6.94 33.18 13.14
C GLU A 369 6.01 34.20 13.85
N GLY A 370 5.16 33.67 14.73
CA GLY A 370 4.29 34.42 15.62
C GLY A 370 4.26 33.80 17.01
N ALA A 371 3.56 34.43 17.93
CA ALA A 371 3.22 33.83 19.21
C ALA A 371 2.17 32.72 19.02
N PRO A 372 2.08 31.76 19.93
CA PRO A 372 1.04 30.72 19.90
C PRO A 372 -0.35 31.35 19.85
N SER A 373 -1.26 30.72 19.08
CA SER A 373 -2.65 31.17 18.93
C SER A 373 -3.59 30.60 20.00
N ARG A 374 -3.19 29.50 20.61
CA ARG A 374 -3.95 28.82 21.67
C ARG A 374 -3.11 28.55 22.90
N GLU A 375 -3.77 28.40 24.02
CA GLU A 375 -3.21 27.98 25.29
C GLU A 375 -2.93 26.47 25.30
N PRO A 376 -2.03 25.96 26.18
CA PRO A 376 -1.90 24.55 26.47
C PRO A 376 -3.24 23.96 26.90
N GLN A 377 -3.65 22.84 26.31
CA GLN A 377 -4.94 22.20 26.57
C GLN A 377 -4.83 21.21 27.73
N GLU A 378 -6.00 20.87 28.35
CA GLU A 378 -6.08 19.89 29.43
C GLU A 378 -5.10 20.20 30.57
N PHE A 379 -4.97 21.49 30.92
CA PHE A 379 -4.12 21.92 32.01
C PHE A 379 -4.78 21.61 33.33
N VAL A 380 -4.23 20.64 34.07
CA VAL A 380 -4.77 20.13 35.32
C VAL A 380 -3.69 20.00 36.40
N ALA A 381 -4.08 20.10 37.66
CA ALA A 381 -3.24 19.77 38.79
C ALA A 381 -3.74 18.47 39.43
N PHE A 382 -2.82 17.69 39.99
CA PHE A 382 -3.08 16.45 40.71
C PHE A 382 -2.02 16.28 41.80
N SER A 383 -2.24 15.35 42.75
CA SER A 383 -1.29 15.07 43.85
C SER A 383 -0.91 16.29 44.66
N GLU A 384 -1.89 17.15 44.99
CA GLU A 384 -1.67 18.34 45.80
C GLU A 384 -1.23 17.94 47.22
N THR A 385 -0.12 18.53 47.66
CA THR A 385 0.42 18.35 49.03
C THR A 385 0.35 19.66 49.81
N HIS A 386 1.00 19.72 50.96
CA HIS A 386 1.09 20.96 51.75
C HIS A 386 2.04 21.98 51.13
N ASN A 387 3.01 21.58 50.32
CA ASN A 387 4.02 22.46 49.77
C ASN A 387 4.33 22.23 48.26
N SER A 388 3.59 21.31 47.59
CA SER A 388 3.80 21.02 46.18
C SER A 388 2.51 20.56 45.48
N ALA A 389 2.54 20.58 44.13
CA ALA A 389 1.50 20.02 43.28
C ALA A 389 2.10 19.52 41.96
N ASP A 390 1.59 18.42 41.44
CA ASP A 390 1.92 17.91 40.14
C ASP A 390 0.97 18.53 39.11
N LEU A 391 1.56 19.04 38.01
CA LEU A 391 0.85 19.69 36.91
C LEU A 391 0.99 18.85 35.66
N SER A 392 -0.07 18.74 34.87
CA SER A 392 0.01 18.14 33.55
C SER A 392 -0.79 18.95 32.52
N TRP A 393 -0.36 18.88 31.27
CA TRP A 393 -1.01 19.53 30.14
C TRP A 393 -0.76 18.79 28.83
N LYS A 394 -1.60 19.04 27.88
CA LYS A 394 -1.38 18.61 26.51
C LYS A 394 -0.60 19.68 25.75
N ALA A 395 0.42 19.25 24.99
CA ALA A 395 1.24 20.16 24.20
C ALA A 395 0.37 20.96 23.21
N ILE A 396 0.74 22.23 22.97
CA ILE A 396 0.10 23.06 21.96
C ILE A 396 0.31 22.43 20.59
N ALA A 397 -0.78 22.21 19.85
CA ALA A 397 -0.78 21.64 18.53
C ALA A 397 0.15 22.42 17.58
N THR A 398 0.86 21.73 16.67
CA THR A 398 1.86 22.37 15.79
C THR A 398 1.27 23.51 14.97
N MET A 399 0.01 23.39 14.55
CA MET A 399 -0.69 24.45 13.82
C MET A 399 -0.92 25.70 14.67
N ASP A 400 -1.15 25.53 15.98
CA ASP A 400 -1.44 26.60 16.91
C ASP A 400 -0.18 27.24 17.53
N GLN A 401 0.99 26.59 17.39
CA GLN A 401 2.25 27.12 17.86
C GLN A 401 2.69 28.38 17.10
N ARG A 402 2.37 28.50 15.80
CA ARG A 402 2.67 29.61 14.89
C ARG A 402 4.15 30.02 14.82
N GLY A 403 5.02 29.30 15.50
CA GLY A 403 6.47 29.52 15.60
C GLY A 403 7.13 28.32 16.30
N PHE A 404 8.45 28.39 16.45
CA PHE A 404 9.16 27.37 17.23
C PHE A 404 8.98 27.63 18.72
N LEU A 405 8.30 26.72 19.40
CA LEU A 405 8.12 26.77 20.84
C LEU A 405 9.49 26.63 21.51
N THR A 406 9.87 27.59 22.32
CA THR A 406 11.15 27.62 23.03
C THR A 406 11.00 26.96 24.40
N HIS A 407 9.95 27.31 25.14
CA HIS A 407 9.64 26.83 26.47
C HIS A 407 8.17 27.08 26.81
N TYR A 408 7.70 26.50 27.88
CA TYR A 408 6.48 26.94 28.56
C TYR A 408 6.88 27.83 29.73
N SER A 409 6.16 28.96 29.91
CA SER A 409 6.27 29.82 31.09
C SER A 409 5.15 29.48 32.07
N LEU A 410 5.50 28.86 33.17
CA LEU A 410 4.60 28.51 34.29
C LEU A 410 4.74 29.58 35.36
N CYS A 411 3.65 30.22 35.72
CA CYS A 411 3.67 31.21 36.78
C CYS A 411 2.63 30.88 37.85
N SER A 412 3.01 30.95 39.12
CA SER A 412 2.16 30.81 40.27
C SER A 412 2.00 32.11 41.01
N VAL A 413 0.78 32.43 41.43
CA VAL A 413 0.43 33.57 42.25
C VAL A 413 -0.44 33.12 43.40
N LYS A 414 -0.02 33.41 44.62
CA LYS A 414 -0.83 33.13 45.82
C LYS A 414 -1.97 34.12 45.87
N ILE A 415 -3.19 33.61 46.08
CA ILE A 415 -4.39 34.43 46.21
C ILE A 415 -4.51 34.86 47.67
N SER A 416 -4.02 36.06 47.97
CA SER A 416 -4.15 36.70 49.27
C SER A 416 -4.73 38.10 49.09
N SER A 417 -5.03 38.77 50.24
CA SER A 417 -5.52 40.15 50.26
C SER A 417 -4.44 41.23 49.94
N GLN A 418 -3.21 40.82 49.76
CA GLN A 418 -2.07 41.66 49.40
C GLN A 418 -1.50 41.27 48.07
N ASP A 419 -0.90 42.23 47.29
CA ASP A 419 -0.17 41.98 46.05
C ASP A 419 1.09 41.13 46.31
N GLU A 420 0.96 39.81 46.17
CA GLU A 420 2.11 38.90 46.29
C GLU A 420 2.90 38.79 44.97
N PRO A 421 4.22 38.58 45.07
CA PRO A 421 5.07 38.46 43.87
C PRO A 421 4.70 37.23 43.07
N LYS A 422 4.67 37.40 41.76
CA LYS A 422 4.47 36.35 40.79
C LYS A 422 5.75 35.53 40.67
N ASP A 423 5.71 34.21 40.94
CA ASP A 423 6.82 33.29 40.73
C ASP A 423 6.67 32.59 39.39
N CYS A 424 7.69 32.64 38.52
CA CYS A 424 7.64 32.15 37.17
C CYS A 424 8.82 31.22 36.84
N HIS A 425 8.52 30.04 36.29
CA HIS A 425 9.49 29.05 35.87
C HIS A 425 9.42 28.80 34.37
N ASN A 426 10.59 28.69 33.72
CA ASN A 426 10.69 28.30 32.32
C ASN A 426 10.84 26.79 32.23
N ILE A 427 9.86 26.13 31.61
CA ILE A 427 9.77 24.67 31.47
C ILE A 427 10.09 24.30 30.03
N SER A 428 10.90 23.26 29.80
CA SER A 428 11.22 22.77 28.47
C SER A 428 9.96 22.51 27.63
N ALA A 429 9.98 22.93 26.36
CA ALA A 429 8.88 22.69 25.41
C ALA A 429 8.54 21.21 25.17
N SER A 430 9.42 20.30 25.55
CA SER A 430 9.22 18.84 25.40
C SER A 430 8.48 18.21 26.58
N LEU A 431 8.37 18.90 27.70
CA LEU A 431 7.68 18.38 28.90
C LEU A 431 6.19 18.64 28.81
N GLN A 432 5.42 17.70 29.34
CA GLN A 432 3.97 17.78 29.48
C GLN A 432 3.52 17.61 30.93
N THR A 433 4.46 17.45 31.85
CA THR A 433 4.26 17.39 33.30
C THR A 433 5.32 18.21 34.00
N TYR A 434 4.99 18.76 35.16
CA TYR A 434 5.90 19.54 35.99
C TYR A 434 5.52 19.41 37.46
N HIS A 435 6.51 19.18 38.32
CA HIS A 435 6.32 19.18 39.78
C HIS A 435 6.62 20.58 40.31
N LEU A 436 5.60 21.27 40.78
CA LEU A 436 5.68 22.60 41.36
C LEU A 436 5.90 22.50 42.86
N GLU A 437 7.03 23.01 43.34
CA GLU A 437 7.47 22.97 44.74
C GLU A 437 7.37 24.36 45.41
N ASN A 438 7.70 24.40 46.68
CA ASN A 438 7.81 25.62 47.51
C ASN A 438 6.50 26.40 47.66
N LEU A 439 5.37 25.70 47.65
CA LEU A 439 4.08 26.31 47.90
C LEU A 439 3.86 26.46 49.42
N THR A 440 3.15 27.52 49.84
CA THR A 440 2.76 27.76 51.25
C THR A 440 1.62 26.82 51.61
N PRO A 441 1.71 26.11 52.77
CA PRO A 441 0.64 25.23 53.23
C PRO A 441 -0.68 26.00 53.51
N GLY A 442 -1.81 25.36 53.16
CA GLY A 442 -3.14 25.93 53.39
C GLY A 442 -3.47 27.19 52.59
N ALA A 443 -2.72 27.43 51.53
CA ALA A 443 -2.88 28.61 50.69
C ALA A 443 -3.56 28.26 49.34
N LYS A 444 -4.19 29.24 48.74
CA LYS A 444 -4.81 29.17 47.43
C LYS A 444 -3.92 29.79 46.40
N TYR A 445 -3.65 29.09 45.27
CA TYR A 445 -2.81 29.56 44.22
C TYR A 445 -3.57 29.63 42.88
N ASN A 446 -3.33 30.70 42.12
CA ASN A 446 -3.69 30.78 40.74
C ASN A 446 -2.43 30.47 39.93
N ILE A 447 -2.46 29.35 39.17
CA ILE A 447 -1.34 28.88 38.36
C ILE A 447 -1.68 29.12 36.87
N SER A 448 -0.79 29.78 36.15
CA SER A 448 -0.96 30.03 34.73
C SER A 448 0.18 29.44 33.93
N LEU A 449 -0.16 28.78 32.81
CA LEU A 449 0.78 28.15 31.88
C LEU A 449 0.59 28.77 30.49
N THR A 450 1.68 29.20 29.85
CA THR A 450 1.66 29.74 28.50
C THR A 450 2.82 29.20 27.68
N GLY A 451 2.58 28.93 26.38
CA GLY A 451 3.64 28.61 25.45
C GLY A 451 4.36 29.86 24.95
N VAL A 452 5.67 29.81 24.83
CA VAL A 452 6.50 30.93 24.43
C VAL A 452 7.30 30.57 23.17
N THR A 453 7.20 31.40 22.14
CA THR A 453 8.03 31.32 20.94
C THR A 453 9.08 32.45 20.95
N ARG A 454 9.96 32.47 19.94
CA ARG A 454 10.94 33.59 19.77
C ARG A 454 10.29 34.97 19.58
N VAL A 455 9.01 35.00 19.19
CA VAL A 455 8.26 36.25 18.91
C VAL A 455 7.51 36.73 20.15
N GLY A 456 7.11 35.84 21.05
CA GLY A 456 6.41 36.18 22.27
C GLY A 456 5.59 35.06 22.88
N GLU A 457 4.86 35.43 23.95
CA GLU A 457 3.98 34.54 24.68
C GLU A 457 2.62 34.38 23.98
N GLY A 458 2.02 33.21 24.08
CA GLY A 458 0.65 32.92 23.67
C GLY A 458 -0.39 33.16 24.76
N PRO A 459 -1.64 32.75 24.52
CA PRO A 459 -2.68 32.74 25.57
C PRO A 459 -2.30 31.85 26.75
N LYS A 460 -2.86 32.16 27.92
CA LYS A 460 -2.57 31.51 29.21
C LYS A 460 -3.69 30.56 29.59
N ALA A 461 -3.36 29.29 29.79
CA ALA A 461 -4.22 28.37 30.54
C ALA A 461 -4.07 28.66 32.03
N THR A 462 -5.16 28.69 32.77
CA THR A 462 -5.15 28.99 34.22
C THR A 462 -5.93 27.96 35.02
N ILE A 463 -5.35 27.54 36.13
CA ILE A 463 -6.02 26.69 37.12
C ILE A 463 -5.84 27.27 38.50
N THR A 464 -6.76 26.92 39.39
CA THR A 464 -6.67 27.29 40.80
C THR A 464 -6.52 26.03 41.64
N ILE A 465 -5.50 26.02 42.50
CA ILE A 465 -5.27 24.90 43.45
C ILE A 465 -5.31 25.38 44.88
N ASN A 466 -5.57 24.44 45.81
CA ASN A 466 -5.48 24.69 47.25
C ASN A 466 -4.47 23.71 47.82
N THR A 467 -3.40 24.19 48.45
CA THR A 467 -2.47 23.34 49.16
C THR A 467 -3.07 22.81 50.46
N LEU A 468 -2.67 21.60 50.85
CA LEU A 468 -3.11 21.03 52.09
C LEU A 468 -2.54 21.82 53.28
N PRO A 469 -3.29 22.00 54.38
CA PRO A 469 -2.78 22.64 55.59
C PRO A 469 -1.69 21.77 56.23
N GLU A 470 -0.74 22.43 56.91
CA GLU A 470 0.25 21.69 57.72
C GLU A 470 -0.46 20.79 58.75
N LYS A 471 0.02 19.57 58.84
CA LYS A 471 -0.48 18.69 59.90
C LYS A 471 -0.11 19.29 61.24
N PRO A 472 -1.09 19.57 62.14
CA PRO A 472 -0.76 20.17 63.43
C PRO A 472 0.21 19.28 64.20
N LEU A 473 1.23 19.94 64.77
CA LEU A 473 2.28 19.31 65.60
C LEU A 473 1.72 18.42 66.75
N ASN A 474 0.43 18.54 67.03
CA ASN A 474 -0.28 17.75 68.06
C ASN A 474 -0.25 16.23 67.84
N VAL A 475 -0.01 15.76 66.64
CA VAL A 475 0.09 14.31 66.38
C VAL A 475 1.36 13.72 67.01
N TRP A 476 2.49 14.47 66.91
CA TRP A 476 3.74 14.07 67.58
C TRP A 476 3.67 14.17 69.08
N LEU A 477 2.98 15.19 69.61
CA LEU A 477 2.67 15.33 71.05
C LEU A 477 1.76 14.17 71.55
N SER A 478 0.76 13.77 70.75
CA SER A 478 -0.06 12.63 71.04
C SER A 478 0.72 11.31 71.11
N PHE A 479 1.59 11.09 70.15
CA PHE A 479 2.47 9.91 70.18
C PHE A 479 3.51 9.98 71.30
N GLY A 480 4.05 11.14 71.60
CA GLY A 480 4.94 11.38 72.71
C GLY A 480 4.22 11.13 74.11
N LEU A 481 3.01 11.62 74.25
CA LEU A 481 2.18 11.36 75.45
C LEU A 481 1.82 9.88 75.54
N LEU A 482 1.42 9.22 74.46
CA LEU A 482 1.16 7.79 74.45
C LEU A 482 2.41 7.00 74.86
N PHE A 483 3.58 7.34 74.30
CA PHE A 483 4.84 6.70 74.65
C PHE A 483 5.23 6.91 76.13
N LEU A 484 5.05 8.13 76.68
CA LEU A 484 5.24 8.41 78.08
C LEU A 484 4.23 7.63 78.98
N PHE A 485 2.97 7.51 78.55
CA PHE A 485 2.00 6.69 79.19
C PHE A 485 2.38 5.21 79.27
N PHE A 486 2.86 4.66 78.17
CA PHE A 486 3.35 3.27 78.17
C PHE A 486 4.63 3.10 79.00
N LEU A 487 5.56 4.06 78.97
CA LEU A 487 6.73 4.04 79.83
C LEU A 487 6.35 4.12 81.30
N SER A 488 5.41 5.01 81.72
CA SER A 488 4.97 5.12 83.10
C SER A 488 4.22 3.87 83.57
N SER A 489 3.40 3.29 82.70
CA SER A 489 2.68 2.04 82.91
C SER A 489 3.66 0.87 83.12
N THR A 490 4.74 0.76 82.30
CA THR A 490 5.77 -0.28 82.48
C THR A 490 6.55 -0.08 83.79
N VAL A 491 6.92 1.15 84.11
CA VAL A 491 7.59 1.46 85.37
C VAL A 491 6.71 1.12 86.55
N CYS A 492 5.39 1.51 86.52
CA CYS A 492 4.44 1.19 87.59
C CYS A 492 4.27 -0.33 87.75
N THR A 493 4.16 -1.10 86.67
CA THR A 493 4.08 -2.57 86.74
C THR A 493 5.35 -3.20 87.30
N VAL A 494 6.53 -2.69 86.95
CA VAL A 494 7.81 -3.16 87.52
C VAL A 494 7.86 -2.84 89.05
N VAL A 495 7.45 -1.63 89.43
CA VAL A 495 7.46 -1.22 90.82
C VAL A 495 6.42 -2.04 91.64
N LEU A 496 5.22 -2.22 91.10
CA LEU A 496 4.21 -3.07 91.72
C LEU A 496 4.67 -4.53 91.84
N LYS A 497 5.35 -5.06 90.83
CA LYS A 497 5.93 -6.41 90.86
C LYS A 497 7.06 -6.52 91.91
N ARG A 498 7.87 -5.46 92.09
CA ARG A 498 8.87 -5.39 93.16
C ARG A 498 8.28 -5.31 94.54
N ILE A 499 7.17 -4.56 94.73
CA ILE A 499 6.47 -4.46 96.00
C ILE A 499 5.80 -5.79 96.29
N ALA A 500 5.08 -6.40 95.34
CA ALA A 500 4.44 -7.69 95.51
C ALA A 500 5.45 -8.80 95.95
N ASN A 501 6.64 -8.80 95.32
CA ASN A 501 7.70 -9.75 95.64
C ASN A 501 8.33 -9.50 97.02
N LYS A 502 8.22 -8.28 97.61
CA LYS A 502 8.67 -7.96 98.99
C LYS A 502 7.66 -8.23 100.03
N VAL A 503 6.35 -8.12 99.79
CA VAL A 503 5.23 -8.22 100.73
C VAL A 503 4.73 -9.66 100.82
N PHE A 504 4.73 -10.40 99.77
CA PHE A 504 4.31 -11.80 99.77
C PHE A 504 5.55 -12.72 99.69
N ARG A 505 5.91 -13.26 100.86
CA ARG A 505 6.96 -14.32 100.91
C ARG A 505 6.39 -15.60 100.28
N PRO A 506 7.20 -16.34 99.53
CA PRO A 506 6.73 -17.60 98.96
C PRO A 506 6.42 -18.61 100.11
N VAL A 507 5.24 -19.19 100.05
CA VAL A 507 4.86 -20.30 100.89
C VAL A 507 5.67 -21.52 100.48
N PRO A 508 6.27 -22.27 101.49
CA PRO A 508 7.07 -23.46 101.13
C PRO A 508 6.12 -24.55 100.62
N MET A 509 6.50 -25.11 99.48
CA MET A 509 5.80 -26.25 98.93
C MET A 509 6.08 -27.53 99.73
N PRO A 510 5.12 -28.40 99.96
CA PRO A 510 5.38 -29.71 100.60
C PRO A 510 6.14 -30.62 99.63
N VAL A 511 7.17 -31.27 100.22
CA VAL A 511 7.98 -32.31 99.53
C VAL A 511 7.13 -33.56 99.40
N ILE A 512 6.92 -34.06 98.20
CA ILE A 512 6.36 -35.37 97.93
C ILE A 512 7.53 -36.25 97.48
N PRO A 513 7.76 -37.43 98.11
CA PRO A 513 8.93 -38.26 97.72
C PRO A 513 8.76 -39.00 96.40
N ASP A 514 9.86 -39.19 95.80
CA ASP A 514 10.03 -39.97 94.56
C ASP A 514 9.59 -41.41 94.67
N PHE A 515 8.82 -41.85 93.71
CA PHE A 515 8.75 -43.25 93.31
C PHE A 515 8.92 -43.41 91.80
N THR A 516 10.04 -43.91 91.41
CA THR A 516 10.25 -44.66 90.19
C THR A 516 10.10 -46.15 90.57
N PRO A 517 9.93 -47.17 89.72
CA PRO A 517 10.03 -47.20 88.26
C PRO A 517 8.99 -48.14 87.57
N ASN A 518 9.20 -48.26 86.30
CA ASN A 518 9.02 -49.39 85.37
C ASN A 518 7.97 -49.23 84.29
N GLN A 519 8.55 -49.16 83.10
CA GLN A 519 7.95 -49.66 81.87
C GLN A 519 7.37 -51.09 81.99
N PRO A 520 6.49 -51.65 81.18
CA PRO A 520 6.49 -51.40 79.69
C PRO A 520 5.08 -51.50 79.05
N GLU A 521 5.16 -51.07 77.79
CA GLU A 521 4.48 -51.68 76.59
C GLU A 521 2.98 -51.66 76.39
N ASN A 522 2.69 -51.15 75.24
CA ASN A 522 1.78 -51.61 74.20
C ASN A 522 0.33 -51.11 74.11
N GLN A 523 0.09 -50.75 72.91
CA GLN A 523 -1.14 -50.86 72.08
C GLN A 523 -2.16 -49.72 72.20
N GLN A 524 -2.15 -48.91 71.12
CA GLN A 524 -3.07 -49.06 69.96
C GLN A 524 -4.46 -48.59 70.15
N GLU A 525 -4.81 -47.77 69.20
CA GLU A 525 -6.14 -47.50 68.61
C GLU A 525 -6.92 -46.26 69.03
N MET A 526 -6.91 -45.37 68.09
CA MET A 526 -8.02 -44.99 67.18
C MET A 526 -8.90 -43.79 67.63
N LEU A 527 -9.07 -43.05 66.62
CA LEU A 527 -10.19 -42.20 66.20
C LEU A 527 -10.10 -40.70 66.41
N ASP A 528 -9.85 -40.12 65.23
CA ASP A 528 -10.58 -38.98 64.61
C ASP A 528 -11.20 -37.91 65.48
N GLU A 529 -10.71 -36.71 65.30
CA GLU A 529 -11.58 -35.63 64.87
C GLU A 529 -10.76 -34.49 64.26
N ILE A 530 -11.22 -34.12 63.07
CA ILE A 530 -10.69 -33.12 62.20
C ILE A 530 -11.09 -31.75 62.76
N GLU A 531 -10.12 -30.88 62.97
CA GLU A 531 -10.38 -29.45 63.12
C GLU A 531 -9.62 -28.69 62.04
N GLU A 532 -10.40 -28.18 61.08
CA GLU A 532 -9.99 -27.36 59.94
C GLU A 532 -9.41 -26.03 60.44
N VAL A 533 -8.14 -25.80 60.19
CA VAL A 533 -7.53 -24.49 60.38
C VAL A 533 -7.50 -23.76 59.03
N HIS A 534 -8.28 -22.69 58.91
CA HIS A 534 -8.23 -21.77 57.79
C HIS A 534 -6.90 -21.04 57.71
N GLU A 535 -6.19 -21.28 56.65
CA GLU A 535 -4.96 -20.58 56.26
C GLU A 535 -5.30 -19.19 55.68
N LEU A 536 -4.95 -18.14 56.41
CA LEU A 536 -5.02 -16.76 55.96
C LEU A 536 -3.83 -16.45 55.02
N THR A 537 -4.10 -16.29 53.74
CA THR A 537 -3.13 -15.86 52.75
C THR A 537 -2.78 -14.38 52.93
N LEU A 538 -1.59 -14.08 53.36
CA LEU A 538 -1.02 -12.74 53.40
C LEU A 538 -0.52 -12.36 51.99
N LEU A 539 -1.18 -11.37 51.37
CA LEU A 539 -0.68 -10.66 50.21
C LEU A 539 0.54 -9.81 50.59
N GLN A 540 1.70 -10.21 50.12
CA GLN A 540 2.92 -9.40 50.20
C GLN A 540 2.90 -8.34 49.11
N LEU A 541 2.80 -7.08 49.46
CA LEU A 541 3.17 -5.91 48.70
C LEU A 541 4.70 -5.82 48.63
N HIS A 542 5.24 -5.83 47.40
CA HIS A 542 6.65 -5.52 47.15
C HIS A 542 6.86 -4.01 47.10
N PRO A 543 7.87 -3.48 47.74
CA PRO A 543 8.38 -2.15 47.40
C PRO A 543 9.51 -2.24 46.37
N GLU A 544 9.47 -1.31 45.40
CA GLU A 544 10.51 -1.03 44.44
C GLU A 544 11.86 -0.66 45.05
N GLY A 545 12.92 -1.07 44.42
CA GLY A 545 14.29 -0.60 44.70
C GLY A 545 15.26 -0.90 43.59
N LYS A 546 15.51 0.09 42.77
CA LYS A 546 16.64 0.46 41.89
C LYS A 546 17.88 -0.43 41.90
N SER A 547 18.41 -0.78 40.71
CA SER A 547 19.57 -0.18 40.05
C SER A 547 20.24 -1.16 39.08
N PHE A 548 20.66 -0.62 37.94
CA PHE A 548 21.54 -1.15 36.88
C PHE A 548 22.96 -1.49 37.44
N PRO A 549 23.92 -2.08 36.70
CA PRO A 549 24.00 -2.30 35.24
C PRO A 549 24.63 -3.65 34.77
N ASP A 550 24.59 -3.83 33.46
CA ASP A 550 25.57 -4.38 32.50
C ASP A 550 25.93 -5.87 32.42
N GLU A 551 26.02 -6.22 31.18
CA GLU A 551 26.86 -7.16 30.43
C GLU A 551 26.34 -8.56 30.09
N ALA A 552 26.08 -8.65 28.78
CA ALA A 552 26.60 -9.53 27.73
C ALA A 552 26.59 -11.06 27.93
N TRP A 553 26.37 -11.69 26.80
CA TRP A 553 26.78 -12.96 26.21
C TRP A 553 25.73 -14.02 25.97
N GLU A 554 25.51 -14.16 24.69
CA GLU A 554 25.62 -15.34 23.81
C GLU A 554 24.73 -16.57 24.03
N THR A 555 24.01 -16.79 22.94
CA THR A 555 23.83 -18.06 22.20
C THR A 555 23.47 -19.34 22.93
N THR A 556 22.39 -19.95 22.49
CA THR A 556 22.39 -21.16 21.66
C THR A 556 20.99 -21.67 21.41
N ASP A 557 20.84 -22.16 20.18
CA ASP A 557 19.83 -23.05 19.62
C ASP A 557 19.27 -24.09 20.60
N LEU A 558 18.02 -24.43 20.38
CA LEU A 558 17.59 -25.79 20.01
C LEU A 558 16.09 -25.84 19.73
N GLN A 559 15.79 -26.34 18.57
CA GLN A 559 14.67 -27.09 18.05
C GLN A 559 13.95 -28.00 19.06
N GLU A 560 12.66 -28.16 18.81
CA GLU A 560 11.85 -29.37 18.69
C GLU A 560 10.40 -28.96 18.89
N GLU A 561 9.52 -29.01 17.91
CA GLU A 561 8.84 -30.09 17.17
C GLU A 561 7.92 -30.96 18.05
N TRP A 562 6.79 -31.29 17.45
CA TRP A 562 5.68 -32.23 17.75
C TRP A 562 4.45 -31.59 18.41
N ASP A 563 3.34 -31.79 17.99
CA ASP A 563 2.52 -32.55 17.01
C ASP A 563 1.12 -32.73 17.61
N ASP A 564 0.17 -32.65 16.75
CA ASP A 564 -1.04 -33.44 16.59
C ASP A 564 -2.17 -33.37 17.64
N GLY A 565 -3.36 -33.16 17.10
CA GLY A 565 -4.51 -33.89 17.58
C GLY A 565 -5.84 -33.15 17.70
N ARG A 566 -6.59 -33.18 16.60
CA ARG A 566 -8.01 -33.59 16.46
C ARG A 566 -9.11 -32.87 17.19
N ASP A 567 -9.98 -32.40 16.34
CA ASP A 567 -11.46 -32.56 16.23
C ASP A 567 -12.29 -32.58 17.52
N VAL A 568 -13.36 -31.84 17.50
CA VAL A 568 -14.75 -32.34 17.38
C VAL A 568 -15.76 -31.18 17.43
N ASP A 569 -16.71 -31.27 16.55
CA ASP A 569 -17.99 -30.63 16.35
C ASP A 569 -18.81 -30.24 17.60
N ALA A 570 -19.63 -29.22 17.43
CA ALA A 570 -21.08 -29.23 17.61
C ALA A 570 -21.63 -27.80 17.56
N GLU A 571 -22.38 -27.54 16.55
CA GLU A 571 -23.81 -27.22 16.48
C GLU A 571 -24.44 -26.59 17.73
N ASN A 572 -25.13 -25.48 17.57
CA ASN A 572 -26.54 -25.26 17.49
C ASN A 572 -27.00 -23.84 17.90
N GLU A 573 -27.81 -23.32 17.03
CA GLU A 573 -29.15 -22.69 17.15
C GLU A 573 -29.33 -21.41 17.96
N SER A 574 -29.72 -20.45 17.18
CA SER A 574 -31.04 -19.76 17.05
C SER A 574 -31.56 -18.94 18.21
N SER A 575 -31.98 -17.76 17.88
CA SER A 575 -33.30 -17.12 18.04
C SER A 575 -33.15 -15.60 17.92
N ASP A 576 -33.66 -15.01 16.88
CA ASP A 576 -35.01 -14.49 16.68
C ASP A 576 -35.48 -13.46 17.74
N SER A 577 -35.64 -12.21 17.28
CA SER A 577 -36.72 -11.30 17.65
C SER A 577 -36.65 -10.02 16.79
N ARG A 578 -37.42 -9.93 15.80
CA ARG A 578 -38.51 -9.02 15.40
C ARG A 578 -38.79 -7.81 16.33
N MET A 579 -38.89 -6.66 15.66
CA MET A 579 -40.03 -5.72 15.62
C MET A 579 -39.58 -4.48 14.83
N SER A 580 -40.12 -4.20 13.66
CA SER A 580 -41.43 -3.64 13.23
C SER A 580 -41.69 -2.18 13.67
N GLY A 581 -42.04 -1.35 12.66
CA GLY A 581 -42.63 -0.05 12.73
C GLY A 581 -42.16 0.80 11.58
N GLU A 582 -42.68 0.74 10.38
CA GLU A 582 -43.90 1.36 9.81
C GLU A 582 -43.83 2.88 9.72
N ILE A 583 -43.88 3.32 8.43
CA ILE A 583 -44.85 4.17 7.69
C ILE A 583 -44.55 5.68 7.78
N SER A 584 -44.40 6.37 6.70
CA SER A 584 -45.31 6.87 5.66
C SER A 584 -44.58 7.80 4.71
N ASP A 585 -44.72 7.61 3.41
CA ASP A 585 -45.48 8.37 2.43
C ASP A 585 -45.26 9.89 2.38
N GLU A 586 -44.76 10.34 1.23
CA GLU A 586 -45.50 11.08 0.19
C GLU A 586 -44.57 11.61 -0.90
N SER A 587 -44.88 11.26 -2.11
CA SER A 587 -44.66 12.02 -3.36
C SER A 587 -45.90 12.89 -3.58
N PRO A 588 -46.01 13.88 -4.46
CA PRO A 588 -45.40 14.05 -5.77
C PRO A 588 -45.13 15.53 -6.18
N GLY A 589 -44.60 15.73 -7.40
CA GLY A 589 -44.77 17.02 -8.08
C GLY A 589 -43.71 17.36 -9.13
N SER A 590 -43.95 16.91 -10.32
CA SER A 590 -43.76 17.47 -11.66
C SER A 590 -43.52 18.99 -11.74
N THR A 591 -42.57 19.42 -12.56
CA THR A 591 -42.70 20.18 -13.83
C THR A 591 -41.37 20.83 -14.24
N ASP A 592 -40.94 20.48 -15.44
CA ASP A 592 -40.54 21.27 -16.61
C ASP A 592 -39.71 22.55 -16.52
N GLN A 593 -38.84 22.55 -17.52
CA GLN A 593 -38.28 23.62 -18.37
C GLN A 593 -36.84 24.05 -18.06
N ALA A 594 -35.94 23.51 -18.87
CA ALA A 594 -35.32 24.12 -20.06
C ALA A 594 -34.50 25.39 -19.80
N LEU A 595 -33.21 25.31 -20.04
CA LEU A 595 -32.45 25.96 -21.10
C LEU A 595 -30.97 26.04 -20.78
N ARG A 596 -30.19 25.48 -21.71
CA ARG A 596 -28.88 25.89 -22.24
C ARG A 596 -27.79 26.43 -21.29
N SER A 597 -26.69 25.72 -21.21
CA SER A 597 -25.46 26.24 -21.80
C SER A 597 -24.36 25.18 -21.79
N SER A 598 -23.78 25.00 -22.91
CA SER A 598 -22.60 24.23 -23.30
C SER A 598 -21.42 24.36 -22.34
N ARG A 599 -20.78 23.23 -22.00
CA ARG A 599 -19.32 23.12 -22.09
C ARG A 599 -18.88 21.66 -22.09
N GLU A 600 -18.19 21.34 -23.14
CA GLU A 600 -17.46 20.13 -23.45
C GLU A 600 -16.67 19.59 -22.26
N GLY A 601 -16.91 18.34 -21.95
CA GLY A 601 -16.02 17.48 -21.18
C GLY A 601 -15.91 16.17 -21.94
N GLY A 602 -14.77 15.95 -22.58
CA GLY A 602 -14.51 14.83 -23.47
C GLY A 602 -14.79 13.49 -22.80
N ILE A 603 -15.70 12.77 -23.37
CA ILE A 603 -15.90 11.33 -23.21
C ILE A 603 -14.70 10.67 -23.90
N THR A 604 -13.98 9.85 -23.18
CA THR A 604 -12.81 9.14 -23.70
C THR A 604 -13.23 8.24 -24.84
N ASP A 605 -12.51 8.33 -25.95
CA ASP A 605 -12.70 7.57 -27.21
C ASP A 605 -12.87 6.03 -27.04
N LEU A 606 -12.54 5.49 -25.89
CA LEU A 606 -12.68 4.06 -25.58
C LEU A 606 -14.13 3.63 -25.30
N GLU A 607 -14.94 4.47 -24.68
CA GLU A 607 -16.34 4.17 -24.42
C GLU A 607 -17.20 4.27 -25.70
N GLN A 608 -16.81 5.16 -26.61
CA GLN A 608 -17.49 5.33 -27.89
C GLN A 608 -17.19 4.16 -28.83
N VAL A 609 -15.96 3.64 -28.82
CA VAL A 609 -15.56 2.44 -29.59
C VAL A 609 -16.26 1.18 -29.06
N ASP A 610 -16.40 1.02 -27.73
CA ASP A 610 -17.12 -0.11 -27.11
C ASP A 610 -18.62 -0.10 -27.48
N ASN A 611 -19.24 1.08 -27.57
CA ASN A 611 -20.63 1.22 -27.96
C ASN A 611 -20.84 0.99 -29.47
N GLU A 612 -19.94 1.43 -30.34
CA GLU A 612 -20.01 1.13 -31.76
C GLU A 612 -19.80 -0.35 -32.06
N ILE A 613 -18.86 -1.00 -31.36
CA ILE A 613 -18.64 -2.44 -31.48
C ILE A 613 -19.86 -3.23 -30.98
N ALA A 614 -20.46 -2.85 -29.87
CA ALA A 614 -21.68 -3.46 -29.38
C ALA A 614 -22.88 -3.29 -30.36
N MET A 615 -22.99 -2.13 -31.00
CA MET A 615 -24.02 -1.86 -32.02
C MET A 615 -23.75 -2.65 -33.30
N LEU A 616 -22.49 -2.83 -33.72
CA LEU A 616 -22.15 -3.65 -34.88
C LEU A 616 -22.41 -5.14 -34.65
N ILE A 617 -22.16 -5.65 -33.45
CA ILE A 617 -22.52 -7.02 -33.07
C ILE A 617 -24.05 -7.24 -33.09
N TYR A 618 -24.80 -6.28 -32.58
CA TYR A 618 -26.27 -6.34 -32.59
C TYR A 618 -26.87 -6.23 -34.02
N ARG A 619 -26.29 -5.40 -34.88
CA ARG A 619 -26.74 -5.15 -36.25
C ARG A 619 -26.46 -6.33 -37.19
N ASN A 620 -25.45 -7.15 -36.90
CA ASN A 620 -25.07 -8.29 -37.73
C ASN A 620 -25.73 -9.62 -37.29
N GLY A 621 -26.69 -9.60 -36.39
CA GLY A 621 -27.55 -10.74 -36.08
C GLY A 621 -26.82 -11.93 -35.41
N LEU A 622 -25.70 -11.68 -34.75
CA LEU A 622 -25.00 -12.69 -33.96
C LEU A 622 -25.69 -12.90 -32.61
N VAL A 623 -26.91 -13.46 -32.65
CA VAL A 623 -27.56 -14.04 -31.49
C VAL A 623 -27.03 -15.47 -31.40
N LEU A 624 -26.11 -15.72 -30.50
CA LEU A 624 -25.72 -17.07 -30.11
C LEU A 624 -26.83 -17.68 -29.25
N LYS A 625 -27.42 -18.77 -29.74
CA LYS A 625 -28.22 -19.70 -28.92
C LYS A 625 -27.31 -20.54 -28.06
#